data_a5aca058fb2394fb5b3771f7dc01af6a
#
_entry.id   a5aca058fb2394fb5b3771f7dc01af6a
#
_cell.length_a   1.000
_cell.length_b   1.000
_cell.length_c   1.000
_cell.angle_alpha   90.00
_cell.angle_beta   90.00
_cell.angle_gamma   90.00
#
_symmetry.space_group_name_H-M   'P 1'
#
loop_
_entity.id
_entity.type
_entity.pdbx_description
1 polymer ?
#
loop_
_entity_poly.entity_id
_entity_poly.type
_entity_poly.pdbx_seq_one_letter_code
_entity_poly.pdbx_strand_id
1 'polypeptide(L)'
;AMAGCGIAGLVIGGFLASWGVTQESIASGRVSIRTTPTKMIVTDRARCSGCQRCEMMCTLKNDSRVCQHIARVRVWDNYNYGAGADTGEGAMKNCRFTVEHCKQCEDPNCMKYCPVHAIYADEKTGARVVDTKLCIGCGMCAQACPWNMPRIDSETGTSTKCISCGRCAEQCPNGAI
;
A
#
# COMPACT_ATOMS: atom_id res chain seq x y z
N ALA A 1 -6.16 18.66 -37.88
CA ALA A 1 -5.79 17.38 -37.25
C ALA A 1 -6.21 17.40 -35.76
N MET A 2 -7.48 17.22 -35.48
CA MET A 2 -8.02 17.03 -34.14
C MET A 2 -9.22 16.08 -34.22
N ALA A 3 -8.96 14.78 -34.25
CA ALA A 3 -10.01 13.77 -34.32
C ALA A 3 -9.69 12.49 -33.51
N GLY A 4 -8.81 12.58 -32.51
CA GLY A 4 -8.39 11.40 -31.74
C GLY A 4 -8.82 11.33 -30.27
N CYS A 5 -9.42 12.38 -29.69
CA CYS A 5 -9.74 12.45 -28.26
C CYS A 5 -11.17 12.05 -27.88
N GLY A 6 -12.06 11.77 -28.83
CA GLY A 6 -13.50 11.64 -28.54
C GLY A 6 -13.90 10.35 -27.83
N ILE A 7 -13.29 9.22 -28.15
CA ILE A 7 -13.76 7.89 -27.67
C ILE A 7 -13.19 7.57 -26.27
N ALA A 8 -11.92 7.88 -26.03
CA ALA A 8 -11.32 7.68 -24.70
C ALA A 8 -11.94 8.58 -23.63
N GLY A 9 -12.30 9.83 -24.00
CA GLY A 9 -12.98 10.76 -23.11
C GLY A 9 -14.40 10.32 -22.73
N LEU A 10 -15.13 9.67 -23.63
CA LEU A 10 -16.49 9.16 -23.38
C LEU A 10 -16.51 7.97 -22.43
N VAL A 11 -15.55 7.06 -22.53
CA VAL A 11 -15.45 5.88 -21.66
C VAL A 11 -15.04 6.27 -20.24
N ILE A 12 -14.08 7.19 -20.09
CA ILE A 12 -13.64 7.69 -18.78
C ILE A 12 -14.73 8.58 -18.16
N GLY A 13 -15.40 9.43 -18.95
CA GLY A 13 -16.49 10.30 -18.47
C GLY A 13 -17.70 9.51 -17.98
N GLY A 14 -18.07 8.42 -18.67
CA GLY A 14 -19.17 7.54 -18.25
C GLY A 14 -18.89 6.79 -16.95
N PHE A 15 -17.65 6.36 -16.75
CA PHE A 15 -17.22 5.67 -15.53
C PHE A 15 -17.18 6.62 -14.33
N LEU A 16 -16.65 7.83 -14.48
CA LEU A 16 -16.61 8.84 -13.42
C LEU A 16 -17.99 9.41 -13.08
N ALA A 17 -18.90 9.51 -14.04
CA ALA A 17 -20.25 9.96 -13.81
C ALA A 17 -21.07 8.98 -12.95
N SER A 18 -20.81 7.68 -13.05
CA SER A 18 -21.43 6.66 -12.17
C SER A 18 -21.04 6.83 -10.69
N TRP A 19 -19.96 7.58 -10.41
CA TRP A 19 -19.46 7.91 -9.06
C TRP A 19 -19.82 9.35 -8.63
N GLY A 20 -20.70 10.03 -9.38
CA GLY A 20 -21.07 11.40 -9.11
C GLY A 20 -20.00 12.44 -9.43
N VAL A 21 -18.91 12.03 -10.10
CA VAL A 21 -17.85 12.93 -10.55
C VAL A 21 -18.16 13.42 -11.96
N THR A 22 -18.56 14.65 -12.11
CA THR A 22 -18.82 15.28 -13.41
C THR A 22 -17.59 16.03 -13.91
N GLN A 23 -17.51 16.21 -15.24
CA GLN A 23 -16.42 16.97 -15.86
C GLN A 23 -16.36 18.41 -15.35
N GLU A 24 -17.53 19.00 -15.01
CA GLU A 24 -17.62 20.31 -14.38
C GLU A 24 -17.08 20.34 -12.95
N SER A 25 -17.24 19.24 -12.18
CA SER A 25 -16.70 19.15 -10.82
C SER A 25 -15.15 19.04 -10.82
N ILE A 26 -14.57 18.44 -11.86
CA ILE A 26 -13.13 18.41 -12.07
C ILE A 26 -12.62 19.78 -12.53
N ALA A 27 -13.27 20.39 -13.52
CA ALA A 27 -12.88 21.68 -14.08
C ALA A 27 -13.01 22.84 -13.07
N SER A 28 -13.99 22.74 -12.16
CA SER A 28 -14.18 23.73 -11.07
C SER A 28 -13.23 23.53 -9.87
N GLY A 29 -12.35 22.51 -9.91
CA GLY A 29 -11.42 22.19 -8.82
C GLY A 29 -12.08 21.61 -7.55
N ARG A 30 -13.39 21.32 -7.59
CA ARG A 30 -14.11 20.68 -6.48
C ARG A 30 -13.69 19.22 -6.27
N VAL A 31 -13.28 18.55 -7.35
CA VAL A 31 -12.72 17.19 -7.31
C VAL A 31 -11.35 17.22 -7.94
N SER A 32 -10.32 16.96 -7.16
CA SER A 32 -8.97 16.77 -7.66
C SER A 32 -8.66 15.27 -7.70
N ILE A 33 -8.47 14.73 -8.90
CA ILE A 33 -8.00 13.35 -9.06
C ILE A 33 -6.49 13.37 -8.89
N ARG A 34 -6.00 12.89 -7.76
CA ARG A 34 -4.57 12.71 -7.52
C ARG A 34 -4.14 11.33 -7.99
N THR A 35 -3.31 11.28 -9.00
CA THR A 35 -2.72 10.04 -9.52
C THR A 35 -1.50 9.60 -8.72
N THR A 36 -0.86 10.52 -8.01
CA THR A 36 0.34 10.27 -7.21
C THR A 36 0.07 10.56 -5.73
N PRO A 37 0.61 9.75 -4.81
CA PRO A 37 0.46 9.98 -3.39
C PRO A 37 1.25 11.21 -2.95
N THR A 38 0.72 11.97 -2.00
CA THR A 38 1.39 13.16 -1.43
C THR A 38 2.49 12.79 -0.44
N LYS A 39 2.49 11.57 0.07
CA LYS A 39 3.46 11.06 1.03
C LYS A 39 3.96 9.70 0.59
N MET A 40 5.26 9.51 0.65
CA MET A 40 5.92 8.22 0.43
C MET A 40 6.69 7.82 1.68
N ILE A 41 6.62 6.55 2.03
CA ILE A 41 7.44 5.97 3.09
C ILE A 41 8.78 5.60 2.46
N VAL A 42 9.87 6.02 3.10
CA VAL A 42 11.24 5.69 2.70
C VAL A 42 11.87 4.87 3.81
N THR A 43 12.64 3.86 3.46
CA THR A 43 13.29 2.97 4.42
C THR A 43 14.79 2.93 4.25
N ASP A 44 15.52 3.04 5.37
CA ASP A 44 16.97 2.82 5.45
C ASP A 44 17.23 1.47 6.13
N ARG A 45 17.65 0.49 5.33
CA ARG A 45 17.93 -0.87 5.81
C ARG A 45 19.12 -0.92 6.78
N ALA A 46 20.08 -0.01 6.66
CA ALA A 46 21.25 0.01 7.52
C ALA A 46 20.90 0.35 8.98
N ARG A 47 19.81 1.06 9.19
CA ARG A 47 19.36 1.50 10.52
C ARG A 47 18.36 0.57 11.17
N CYS A 48 17.82 -0.40 10.43
CA CYS A 48 16.80 -1.30 10.96
C CYS A 48 17.40 -2.35 11.88
N SER A 49 16.91 -2.43 13.11
CA SER A 49 17.29 -3.43 14.12
C SER A 49 16.36 -4.66 14.17
N GLY A 50 15.36 -4.73 13.29
CA GLY A 50 14.40 -5.83 13.27
C GLY A 50 13.40 -5.86 14.43
N CYS A 51 13.24 -4.77 15.17
CA CYS A 51 12.42 -4.72 16.39
C CYS A 51 10.90 -4.87 16.15
N GLN A 52 10.43 -4.86 14.91
CA GLN A 52 9.03 -5.05 14.49
C GLN A 52 8.01 -4.06 15.09
N ARG A 53 8.48 -3.05 15.80
CA ARG A 53 7.61 -2.02 16.41
C ARG A 53 6.73 -1.33 15.35
N CYS A 54 7.24 -1.11 14.15
CA CYS A 54 6.49 -0.52 13.05
C CYS A 54 5.27 -1.37 12.64
N GLU A 55 5.38 -2.71 12.66
CA GLU A 55 4.29 -3.63 12.36
C GLU A 55 3.20 -3.56 13.44
N MET A 56 3.60 -3.65 14.72
CA MET A 56 2.68 -3.55 15.84
C MET A 56 1.93 -2.21 15.85
N MET A 57 2.66 -1.11 15.68
CA MET A 57 2.06 0.23 15.70
C MET A 57 1.20 0.50 14.46
N CYS A 58 1.48 -0.16 13.34
CA CYS A 58 0.64 -0.09 12.15
C CYS A 58 -0.74 -0.67 12.40
N THR A 59 -0.81 -1.87 12.97
CA THR A 59 -2.07 -2.56 13.22
C THR A 59 -2.81 -1.96 14.41
N LEU A 60 -2.11 -1.58 15.46
CA LEU A 60 -2.72 -0.89 16.60
C LEU A 60 -3.42 0.42 16.17
N LYS A 61 -2.80 1.20 15.27
CA LYS A 61 -3.37 2.45 14.77
C LYS A 61 -4.57 2.23 13.85
N ASN A 62 -4.50 1.23 12.97
CA ASN A 62 -5.48 1.09 11.89
C ASN A 62 -6.56 0.05 12.20
N ASP A 63 -6.28 -0.93 13.05
CA ASP A 63 -7.16 -2.07 13.32
C ASP A 63 -7.46 -2.23 14.82
N SER A 64 -6.95 -1.31 15.67
CA SER A 64 -7.13 -1.30 17.14
C SER A 64 -6.70 -2.59 17.86
N ARG A 65 -5.85 -3.39 17.22
CA ARG A 65 -5.30 -4.66 17.74
C ARG A 65 -3.88 -4.89 17.22
N VAL A 66 -3.13 -5.74 17.88
CA VAL A 66 -1.79 -6.14 17.45
C VAL A 66 -1.89 -7.45 16.69
N CYS A 67 -1.62 -7.41 15.37
CA CYS A 67 -1.58 -8.58 14.51
C CYS A 67 -0.60 -8.34 13.35
N GLN A 68 0.59 -8.94 13.43
CA GLN A 68 1.65 -8.75 12.43
C GLN A 68 1.22 -9.19 11.03
N HIS A 69 0.41 -10.25 10.93
CA HIS A 69 -0.02 -10.79 9.65
C HIS A 69 -0.71 -9.76 8.76
N ILE A 70 -1.53 -8.88 9.33
CA ILE A 70 -2.28 -7.84 8.61
C ILE A 70 -1.57 -6.49 8.58
N ALA A 71 -0.35 -6.40 9.12
CA ALA A 71 0.43 -5.18 9.10
C ALA A 71 0.72 -4.72 7.66
N ARG A 72 0.64 -3.42 7.44
CA ARG A 72 0.82 -2.76 6.14
C ARG A 72 2.27 -2.36 5.86
N VAL A 73 3.14 -2.68 6.79
CA VAL A 73 4.60 -2.61 6.74
C VAL A 73 5.12 -3.93 7.28
N ARG A 74 6.24 -4.42 6.77
CA ARG A 74 6.81 -5.72 7.16
C ARG A 74 8.29 -5.63 7.33
N VAL A 75 8.77 -6.36 8.33
CA VAL A 75 10.18 -6.56 8.60
C VAL A 75 10.54 -8.00 8.26
N TRP A 76 11.43 -8.16 7.31
CA TRP A 76 11.96 -9.46 6.91
C TRP A 76 13.34 -9.66 7.50
N ASP A 77 13.55 -10.84 8.07
CA ASP A 77 14.83 -11.26 8.61
C ASP A 77 15.66 -11.89 7.50
N ASN A 78 16.83 -11.31 7.23
CA ASN A 78 17.77 -11.86 6.26
C ASN A 78 18.95 -12.49 7.03
N TYR A 79 18.71 -13.62 7.64
CA TYR A 79 19.70 -14.29 8.49
C TYR A 79 20.92 -14.79 7.72
N ASN A 80 20.77 -15.14 6.47
CA ASN A 80 21.85 -15.66 5.61
C ASN A 80 22.46 -14.58 4.72
N TYR A 81 22.59 -13.35 5.24
CA TYR A 81 23.15 -12.24 4.48
C TYR A 81 24.66 -12.14 4.66
N GLY A 82 25.41 -11.93 3.56
CA GLY A 82 26.85 -11.65 3.56
C GLY A 82 27.76 -12.87 3.45
N ALA A 83 29.02 -12.71 3.75
CA ALA A 83 30.00 -13.78 3.71
C ALA A 83 29.64 -14.91 4.68
N GLY A 84 29.69 -16.15 4.21
CA GLY A 84 29.30 -17.33 4.99
C GLY A 84 27.78 -17.62 4.97
N ALA A 85 27.00 -16.91 4.15
CA ALA A 85 25.57 -17.14 4.01
C ALA A 85 25.25 -18.56 3.51
N ASP A 86 26.08 -19.09 2.64
CA ASP A 86 26.02 -20.45 2.09
C ASP A 86 26.35 -21.54 3.14
N THR A 87 27.16 -21.21 4.14
CA THR A 87 27.50 -22.10 5.25
C THR A 87 26.56 -21.94 6.45
N GLY A 88 25.62 -21.01 6.40
CA GLY A 88 24.71 -20.70 7.51
C GLY A 88 25.32 -19.86 8.63
N GLU A 89 26.59 -19.49 8.54
CA GLU A 89 27.23 -18.63 9.54
C GLU A 89 26.74 -17.18 9.51
N GLY A 90 26.11 -16.77 8.40
CA GLY A 90 25.57 -15.43 8.21
C GLY A 90 24.51 -15.05 9.23
N ALA A 91 23.74 -16.00 9.72
CA ALA A 91 22.61 -15.78 10.62
C ALA A 91 22.99 -15.03 11.91
N MET A 92 24.12 -15.37 12.53
CA MET A 92 24.51 -14.78 13.81
C MET A 92 25.48 -13.62 13.67
N LYS A 93 26.20 -13.50 12.55
CA LYS A 93 27.23 -12.49 12.34
C LYS A 93 26.82 -11.37 11.39
N ASN A 94 25.96 -11.68 10.40
CA ASN A 94 25.60 -10.76 9.32
C ASN A 94 24.07 -10.61 9.16
N CYS A 95 23.33 -10.73 10.25
CA CYS A 95 21.89 -10.55 10.24
C CYS A 95 21.53 -9.11 9.78
N ARG A 96 20.71 -9.01 8.76
CA ARG A 96 20.16 -7.74 8.28
C ARG A 96 18.66 -7.83 8.13
N PHE A 97 18.01 -6.73 8.39
CA PHE A 97 16.56 -6.61 8.28
C PHE A 97 16.18 -5.78 7.06
N THR A 98 15.15 -6.21 6.36
CA THR A 98 14.55 -5.46 5.27
C THR A 98 13.16 -5.01 5.67
N VAL A 99 12.91 -3.73 5.59
CA VAL A 99 11.57 -3.18 5.82
C VAL A 99 10.88 -2.97 4.48
N GLU A 100 9.79 -3.69 4.28
CA GLU A 100 8.95 -3.54 3.10
C GLU A 100 7.62 -2.89 3.45
N HIS A 101 7.15 -2.03 2.56
CA HIS A 101 5.89 -1.31 2.69
C HIS A 101 5.23 -1.13 1.33
N CYS A 102 3.96 -0.74 1.32
CA CYS A 102 3.26 -0.44 0.09
C CYS A 102 3.93 0.74 -0.63
N LYS A 103 4.30 0.53 -1.90
CA LYS A 103 4.97 1.54 -2.73
C LYS A 103 4.01 2.61 -3.26
N GLN A 104 2.71 2.46 -3.03
CA GLN A 104 1.68 3.39 -3.54
C GLN A 104 1.83 3.65 -5.04
N CYS A 105 1.99 2.57 -5.81
CA CYS A 105 2.35 2.58 -7.24
C CYS A 105 1.50 3.58 -8.02
N GLU A 106 2.09 4.25 -9.00
CA GLU A 106 1.40 5.10 -9.96
C GLU A 106 0.40 4.28 -10.77
N ASP A 107 0.85 3.11 -11.24
CA ASP A 107 0.05 2.11 -11.93
C ASP A 107 -0.20 0.88 -11.02
N PRO A 108 -1.25 0.90 -10.17
CA PRO A 108 -1.44 -0.08 -9.11
C PRO A 108 -2.15 -1.34 -9.59
N ASN A 109 -1.43 -2.44 -9.80
CA ASN A 109 -2.01 -3.74 -10.16
C ASN A 109 -3.10 -4.19 -9.18
N CYS A 110 -2.92 -3.94 -7.88
CA CYS A 110 -3.93 -4.27 -6.87
C CYS A 110 -5.29 -3.60 -7.11
N MET A 111 -5.30 -2.41 -7.70
CA MET A 111 -6.51 -1.69 -8.08
C MET A 111 -7.08 -2.23 -9.39
N LYS A 112 -6.23 -2.48 -10.40
CA LYS A 112 -6.63 -2.99 -11.72
C LYS A 112 -7.31 -4.35 -11.64
N TYR A 113 -6.75 -5.24 -10.82
CA TYR A 113 -7.24 -6.62 -10.68
C TYR A 113 -8.29 -6.78 -9.58
N CYS A 114 -8.81 -5.70 -9.00
CA CYS A 114 -9.89 -5.79 -8.03
C CYS A 114 -11.25 -5.99 -8.74
N PRO A 115 -11.90 -7.15 -8.62
CA PRO A 115 -13.13 -7.46 -9.38
C PRO A 115 -14.33 -6.58 -8.98
N VAL A 116 -14.31 -6.06 -7.75
CA VAL A 116 -15.37 -5.19 -7.20
C VAL A 116 -14.93 -3.73 -7.09
N HIS A 117 -13.78 -3.36 -7.64
CA HIS A 117 -13.23 -2.02 -7.61
C HIS A 117 -13.18 -1.36 -6.22
N ALA A 118 -12.97 -2.18 -5.19
CA ALA A 118 -12.91 -1.72 -3.80
C ALA A 118 -11.63 -0.92 -3.46
N ILE A 119 -10.65 -0.84 -4.37
CA ILE A 119 -9.41 -0.09 -4.15
C ILE A 119 -9.44 1.16 -5.00
N TYR A 120 -9.27 2.32 -4.36
CA TYR A 120 -9.32 3.62 -5.01
C TYR A 120 -8.20 4.54 -4.51
N ALA A 121 -7.97 5.65 -5.20
CA ALA A 121 -7.07 6.71 -4.73
C ALA A 121 -7.84 7.67 -3.84
N ASP A 122 -7.38 7.84 -2.61
CA ASP A 122 -7.96 8.82 -1.69
C ASP A 122 -7.76 10.25 -2.21
N GLU A 123 -8.81 11.03 -2.26
CA GLU A 123 -8.81 12.37 -2.88
C GLU A 123 -7.82 13.34 -2.21
N LYS A 124 -7.65 13.23 -0.89
CA LYS A 124 -6.81 14.12 -0.12
C LYS A 124 -5.33 13.76 -0.17
N THR A 125 -5.03 12.46 -0.08
CA THR A 125 -3.67 11.97 0.07
C THR A 125 -3.11 11.32 -1.19
N GLY A 126 -3.98 10.95 -2.14
CA GLY A 126 -3.62 10.15 -3.32
C GLY A 126 -3.23 8.70 -2.97
N ALA A 127 -3.32 8.30 -1.72
CA ALA A 127 -2.99 6.94 -1.31
C ALA A 127 -4.02 5.94 -1.86
N ARG A 128 -3.53 4.76 -2.28
CA ARG A 128 -4.42 3.67 -2.73
C ARG A 128 -4.97 2.98 -1.49
N VAL A 129 -6.23 3.20 -1.19
CA VAL A 129 -6.93 2.68 -0.01
C VAL A 129 -8.00 1.67 -0.39
N VAL A 130 -8.44 0.88 0.57
CA VAL A 130 -9.50 -0.12 0.39
C VAL A 130 -10.79 0.39 0.99
N ASP A 131 -11.87 0.38 0.21
CA ASP A 131 -13.22 0.51 0.73
C ASP A 131 -13.66 -0.85 1.30
N THR A 132 -13.74 -0.92 2.62
CA THR A 132 -14.12 -2.15 3.33
C THR A 132 -15.56 -2.56 3.12
N LYS A 133 -16.43 -1.63 2.69
CA LYS A 133 -17.84 -1.92 2.40
C LYS A 133 -18.01 -2.64 1.06
N LEU A 134 -17.13 -2.35 0.10
CA LEU A 134 -17.13 -2.98 -1.22
C LEU A 134 -16.24 -4.24 -1.27
N CYS A 135 -15.26 -4.33 -0.37
CA CYS A 135 -14.29 -5.41 -0.39
C CYS A 135 -14.92 -6.75 0.00
N ILE A 136 -14.78 -7.74 -0.88
CA ILE A 136 -15.27 -9.11 -0.68
C ILE A 136 -14.20 -10.10 -0.18
N GLY A 137 -12.99 -9.62 0.14
CA GLY A 137 -11.91 -10.45 0.68
C GLY A 137 -11.33 -11.50 -0.26
N CYS A 138 -11.52 -11.38 -1.57
CA CYS A 138 -11.12 -12.41 -2.55
C CYS A 138 -9.60 -12.63 -2.71
N GLY A 139 -8.75 -11.76 -2.16
CA GLY A 139 -7.30 -11.91 -2.20
C GLY A 139 -6.62 -11.53 -3.52
N MET A 140 -7.36 -11.18 -4.58
CA MET A 140 -6.77 -10.83 -5.88
C MET A 140 -5.77 -9.69 -5.81
N CYS A 141 -6.02 -8.69 -4.96
CA CYS A 141 -5.10 -7.58 -4.75
C CYS A 141 -3.76 -8.02 -4.14
N ALA A 142 -3.75 -9.04 -3.29
CA ALA A 142 -2.53 -9.61 -2.74
C ALA A 142 -1.73 -10.37 -3.81
N GLN A 143 -2.41 -11.18 -4.62
CA GLN A 143 -1.78 -11.94 -5.71
C GLN A 143 -1.23 -11.04 -6.82
N ALA A 144 -1.97 -9.99 -7.17
CA ALA A 144 -1.55 -9.04 -8.20
C ALA A 144 -0.42 -8.10 -7.75
N CYS A 145 -0.15 -7.99 -6.45
CA CYS A 145 0.86 -7.07 -5.93
C CYS A 145 2.27 -7.67 -6.04
N PRO A 146 3.20 -7.09 -6.82
CA PRO A 146 4.56 -7.61 -6.94
C PRO A 146 5.35 -7.54 -5.62
N TRP A 147 4.90 -6.70 -4.69
CA TRP A 147 5.50 -6.52 -3.35
C TRP A 147 4.76 -7.32 -2.28
N ASN A 148 3.71 -8.06 -2.65
CA ASN A 148 2.91 -8.88 -1.74
C ASN A 148 2.46 -8.14 -0.46
N MET A 149 2.05 -6.87 -0.62
CA MET A 149 1.74 -6.00 0.53
C MET A 149 0.30 -6.08 1.04
N PRO A 150 -0.75 -6.14 0.18
CA PRO A 150 -2.10 -6.36 0.68
C PRO A 150 -2.24 -7.72 1.37
N ARG A 151 -3.03 -7.77 2.43
CA ARG A 151 -3.40 -9.02 3.13
C ARG A 151 -4.90 -9.05 3.36
N ILE A 152 -5.42 -10.24 3.45
CA ILE A 152 -6.81 -10.43 3.89
C ILE A 152 -6.80 -10.63 5.39
N ASP A 153 -7.55 -9.82 6.07
CA ASP A 153 -7.81 -9.97 7.49
C ASP A 153 -8.90 -11.02 7.68
N SER A 154 -8.56 -12.10 8.38
CA SER A 154 -9.49 -13.22 8.61
C SER A 154 -10.66 -12.86 9.53
N GLU A 155 -10.51 -11.85 10.38
CA GLU A 155 -11.59 -11.43 11.28
C GLU A 155 -12.61 -10.54 10.58
N THR A 156 -12.14 -9.59 9.76
CA THR A 156 -13.04 -8.66 9.03
C THR A 156 -13.42 -9.16 7.65
N GLY A 157 -12.73 -10.17 7.13
CA GLY A 157 -12.93 -10.67 5.77
C GLY A 157 -12.54 -9.66 4.68
N THR A 158 -11.80 -8.60 5.01
CA THR A 158 -11.45 -7.52 4.07
C THR A 158 -9.95 -7.38 3.88
N SER A 159 -9.56 -6.73 2.77
CA SER A 159 -8.14 -6.47 2.49
C SER A 159 -7.61 -5.33 3.32
N THR A 160 -6.42 -5.52 3.91
CA THR A 160 -5.66 -4.46 4.58
C THR A 160 -4.59 -3.92 3.64
N LYS A 161 -4.47 -2.60 3.55
CA LYS A 161 -3.51 -1.92 2.68
C LYS A 161 -3.01 -0.63 3.31
N CYS A 162 -1.75 -0.26 3.06
CA CYS A 162 -1.16 0.96 3.57
C CYS A 162 -1.93 2.21 3.08
N ILE A 163 -2.27 3.08 4.02
CA ILE A 163 -2.96 4.36 3.78
C ILE A 163 -2.01 5.56 3.88
N SER A 164 -0.70 5.32 3.90
CA SER A 164 0.35 6.35 4.01
C SER A 164 0.22 7.25 5.25
N CYS A 165 -0.29 6.72 6.37
CA CYS A 165 -0.51 7.50 7.59
C CYS A 165 0.77 7.91 8.32
N GLY A 166 1.94 7.33 8.00
CA GLY A 166 3.23 7.68 8.61
C GLY A 166 3.52 7.09 10.00
N ARG A 167 2.55 6.39 10.61
CA ARG A 167 2.70 5.92 12.00
C ARG A 167 3.90 5.00 12.23
N CYS A 168 4.25 4.17 11.24
CA CYS A 168 5.43 3.32 11.31
C CYS A 168 6.73 4.13 11.39
N ALA A 169 6.83 5.23 10.66
CA ALA A 169 7.98 6.14 10.69
C ALA A 169 8.08 6.89 12.02
N GLU A 170 6.97 7.45 12.51
CA GLU A 170 6.90 8.16 13.79
C GLU A 170 7.35 7.28 14.97
N GLN A 171 7.08 6.00 14.89
CA GLN A 171 7.34 5.06 15.99
C GLN A 171 8.61 4.23 15.81
N CYS A 172 9.38 4.48 14.75
CA CYS A 172 10.65 3.79 14.53
C CYS A 172 11.73 4.32 15.49
N PRO A 173 12.24 3.50 16.43
CA PRO A 173 13.21 3.98 17.41
C PRO A 173 14.57 4.35 16.79
N ASN A 174 14.89 3.74 15.64
CA ASN A 174 16.17 3.93 14.96
C ASN A 174 16.07 4.90 13.77
N GLY A 175 14.90 5.44 13.49
CA GLY A 175 14.68 6.26 12.28
C GLY A 175 15.03 5.52 10.99
N ALA A 176 14.72 4.22 10.92
CA ALA A 176 14.93 3.38 9.74
C ALA A 176 13.78 3.49 8.72
N ILE A 177 12.68 4.15 9.10
CA ILE A 177 11.50 4.42 8.28
C ILE A 177 11.22 5.90 8.35
#